data_89553e8afbd4413c030ee4f6b55ad9da
#
_entry.id   89553e8afbd4413c030ee4f6b55ad9da
#
_cell.length_a   1.000
_cell.length_b   1.000
_cell.length_c   1.000
_cell.angle_alpha   90.00
_cell.angle_beta   90.00
_cell.angle_gamma   90.00
#
_symmetry.space_group_name_H-M   'P 1'
#
loop_
_entity.id
_entity.type
_entity.pdbx_description
1 polymer ?
#
loop_
_entity_poly.entity_id
_entity_poly.type
_entity_poly.pdbx_seq_one_letter_code
_entity_poly.pdbx_strand_id
1 'polypeptide(L)'
;MKPIVALAFSAAVIFAADATTDIKTPDLNRSIRGNYIEARTADVYTGPCFAMSEINLTGDLGIFGWQVEKGSFDGVRLDGLSVVGVLHASATLGDPTTSSYPVKSVIIVDTKANLEQRLALQKFAVKMGGGLLNDVVKVEAQPIAFEVEGNNIHSRNARLTAGTLASIKTRALTAGDQICHNEQTWYPPLTEVDHAMPAYTETNMFHGQGLNTTWNYSQKRGSFVGTFHLDQ
;
A
#
# COMPACT_ATOMS: atom_id res chain seq x y z
N MET A 1 52.88 -76.42 0.58
CA MET A 1 52.78 -75.19 -0.19
C MET A 1 51.29 -74.81 -0.13
N LYS A 2 50.93 -73.77 0.64
CA LYS A 2 49.58 -73.21 0.73
C LYS A 2 49.59 -71.83 0.10
N PRO A 3 48.65 -71.44 -0.79
CA PRO A 3 48.60 -70.10 -1.30
C PRO A 3 47.81 -69.19 -0.31
N ILE A 4 48.36 -68.01 -0.09
CA ILE A 4 47.80 -66.92 0.68
C ILE A 4 46.88 -66.09 -0.31
N VAL A 5 45.59 -66.04 0.06
CA VAL A 5 44.61 -65.15 -0.68
C VAL A 5 44.61 -63.81 0.04
N ALA A 6 45.01 -62.78 -0.65
CA ALA A 6 44.93 -61.40 -0.17
C ALA A 6 43.58 -60.82 -0.53
N LEU A 7 42.84 -60.44 0.53
CA LEU A 7 41.53 -59.72 0.40
C LEU A 7 41.80 -58.21 0.31
N ALA A 8 41.51 -57.60 -0.84
CA ALA A 8 41.57 -56.17 -0.97
C ALA A 8 40.25 -55.52 -0.49
N PHE A 9 40.34 -54.69 0.55
CA PHE A 9 39.22 -53.87 1.01
C PHE A 9 39.20 -52.54 0.22
N SER A 10 38.20 -52.36 -0.63
CA SER A 10 37.93 -51.09 -1.26
C SER A 10 37.09 -50.22 -0.35
N ALA A 11 37.68 -49.15 0.17
CA ALA A 11 36.92 -48.10 0.92
C ALA A 11 36.19 -47.18 -0.05
N ALA A 12 34.88 -47.22 -0.07
CA ALA A 12 34.05 -46.26 -0.80
C ALA A 12 33.97 -44.98 0.03
N VAL A 13 34.53 -43.91 -0.48
CA VAL A 13 34.39 -42.55 0.07
C VAL A 13 33.05 -41.98 -0.46
N ILE A 14 32.07 -41.85 0.45
CA ILE A 14 30.81 -41.19 0.17
C ILE A 14 31.05 -39.68 0.31
N PHE A 15 31.07 -38.94 -0.76
CA PHE A 15 30.98 -37.49 -0.74
C PHE A 15 29.54 -37.11 -0.44
N ALA A 16 29.29 -36.62 0.77
CA ALA A 16 28.06 -35.92 1.09
C ALA A 16 28.10 -34.56 0.39
N ALA A 17 27.26 -34.39 -0.62
CA ALA A 17 27.02 -33.06 -1.21
C ALA A 17 26.22 -32.24 -0.21
N ASP A 18 26.87 -31.28 0.44
CA ASP A 18 26.21 -30.25 1.23
C ASP A 18 25.37 -29.40 0.28
N ALA A 19 24.06 -29.61 0.27
CA ALA A 19 23.12 -28.73 -0.40
C ALA A 19 22.99 -27.47 0.47
N THR A 20 23.92 -26.52 0.31
CA THR A 20 23.73 -25.16 0.79
C THR A 20 22.58 -24.56 0.00
N THR A 21 21.40 -24.51 0.60
CA THR A 21 20.32 -23.65 0.13
C THR A 21 20.80 -22.21 0.26
N ASP A 22 21.21 -21.62 -0.85
CA ASP A 22 21.47 -20.18 -0.97
C ASP A 22 20.14 -19.46 -0.64
N ILE A 23 19.99 -19.07 0.61
CA ILE A 23 18.98 -18.10 1.01
C ILE A 23 19.44 -16.79 0.40
N LYS A 24 18.93 -16.49 -0.81
CA LYS A 24 19.18 -15.25 -1.52
C LYS A 24 18.67 -14.11 -0.66
N THR A 25 19.58 -13.47 0.09
CA THR A 25 19.27 -12.22 0.79
C THR A 25 18.72 -11.24 -0.23
N PRO A 26 17.54 -10.61 0.01
CA PRO A 26 17.00 -9.63 -0.92
C PRO A 26 18.05 -8.54 -1.18
N ASP A 27 18.37 -8.31 -2.43
CA ASP A 27 19.25 -7.20 -2.82
C ASP A 27 18.50 -5.90 -2.53
N LEU A 28 18.83 -5.26 -1.41
CA LEU A 28 18.21 -4.01 -0.95
C LEU A 28 18.34 -2.85 -1.96
N ASN A 29 19.16 -3.02 -2.98
CA ASN A 29 19.27 -2.08 -4.10
C ASN A 29 18.22 -2.34 -5.19
N ARG A 30 17.52 -3.48 -5.15
CA ARG A 30 16.53 -3.91 -6.13
C ARG A 30 15.14 -4.16 -5.57
N SER A 31 14.95 -3.93 -4.29
CA SER A 31 13.63 -4.07 -3.66
C SER A 31 13.29 -2.85 -2.82
N ILE A 32 12.00 -2.58 -2.69
CA ILE A 32 11.46 -1.52 -1.84
C ILE A 32 10.24 -2.06 -1.12
N ARG A 33 10.13 -1.79 0.18
CA ARG A 33 9.05 -2.27 1.04
C ARG A 33 8.67 -1.27 2.10
N GLY A 34 7.47 -1.41 2.64
CA GLY A 34 7.00 -0.54 3.72
C GLY A 34 5.52 -0.70 4.01
N ASN A 35 4.96 0.33 4.62
CA ASN A 35 3.57 0.40 5.03
C ASN A 35 2.71 1.13 4.01
N TYR A 36 1.46 0.71 3.92
CA TYR A 36 0.43 1.27 3.06
C TYR A 36 -0.81 1.65 3.87
N ILE A 37 -1.45 2.75 3.48
CA ILE A 37 -2.75 3.18 3.98
C ILE A 37 -3.57 3.80 2.85
N GLU A 38 -4.88 3.56 2.84
CA GLU A 38 -5.83 4.26 1.97
C GLU A 38 -7.12 4.57 2.70
N ALA A 39 -7.83 5.58 2.22
CA ALA A 39 -9.20 5.88 2.59
C ALA A 39 -9.97 6.38 1.36
N ARG A 40 -11.20 5.88 1.19
CA ARG A 40 -12.12 6.29 0.12
C ARG A 40 -13.41 6.85 0.71
N THR A 41 -14.17 7.53 -0.14
CA THR A 41 -15.53 7.94 0.22
C THR A 41 -16.54 6.80 0.09
N ALA A 42 -16.21 5.70 -0.62
CA ALA A 42 -16.97 4.45 -0.58
C ALA A 42 -16.65 3.60 0.66
N ASP A 43 -17.64 2.87 1.17
CA ASP A 43 -17.40 1.80 2.15
C ASP A 43 -16.82 0.57 1.45
N VAL A 44 -15.63 0.13 1.85
CA VAL A 44 -14.97 -1.07 1.30
C VAL A 44 -15.30 -2.34 2.07
N TYR A 45 -15.64 -2.21 3.34
CA TYR A 45 -16.13 -3.29 4.20
C TYR A 45 -17.60 -3.06 4.50
N THR A 46 -18.49 -3.74 3.77
CA THR A 46 -19.93 -3.47 3.79
C THR A 46 -20.71 -4.69 3.32
N GLY A 47 -22.03 -4.66 3.55
CA GLY A 47 -22.95 -5.67 3.01
C GLY A 47 -23.33 -5.36 1.55
N PRO A 48 -23.72 -6.36 0.76
CA PRO A 48 -24.05 -6.20 -0.66
C PRO A 48 -25.21 -5.24 -0.91
N CYS A 49 -26.12 -5.09 0.04
CA CYS A 49 -27.24 -4.16 -0.07
C CYS A 49 -26.83 -2.68 0.06
N PHE A 50 -25.65 -2.38 0.60
CA PHE A 50 -25.12 -1.02 0.71
C PHE A 50 -24.07 -0.72 -0.38
N ALA A 51 -23.28 -1.71 -0.79
CA ALA A 51 -22.24 -1.54 -1.78
C ALA A 51 -22.78 -1.01 -3.12
N MET A 52 -23.99 -1.41 -3.51
CA MET A 52 -24.61 -1.09 -4.80
C MET A 52 -25.74 -0.07 -4.69
N SER A 53 -26.12 0.39 -3.50
CA SER A 53 -27.34 1.19 -3.27
C SER A 53 -27.05 2.60 -2.76
N GLU A 54 -25.81 3.05 -2.75
CA GLU A 54 -25.47 4.44 -2.51
C GLU A 54 -25.89 5.29 -3.73
N ILE A 55 -27.20 5.30 -4.01
CA ILE A 55 -27.79 6.18 -5.03
C ILE A 55 -27.44 7.61 -4.66
N ASN A 56 -26.65 8.27 -5.50
CA ASN A 56 -26.09 9.62 -5.36
C ASN A 56 -24.90 9.75 -4.37
N LEU A 57 -24.37 8.68 -3.82
CA LEU A 57 -23.10 8.68 -3.13
C LEU A 57 -22.07 8.03 -4.04
N THR A 58 -21.42 8.83 -4.88
CA THR A 58 -20.27 8.36 -5.64
C THR A 58 -19.08 8.27 -4.69
N GLY A 59 -18.56 7.06 -4.51
CA GLY A 59 -17.32 6.82 -3.77
C GLY A 59 -16.09 7.14 -4.63
N ASP A 60 -16.07 8.33 -5.22
CA ASP A 60 -15.15 8.77 -6.27
C ASP A 60 -13.89 9.48 -5.76
N LEU A 61 -13.85 9.77 -4.45
CA LEU A 61 -12.73 10.43 -3.82
C LEU A 61 -11.90 9.45 -2.98
N GLY A 62 -10.57 9.57 -3.08
CA GLY A 62 -9.68 8.70 -2.33
C GLY A 62 -8.33 9.35 -2.04
N ILE A 63 -7.71 8.90 -0.97
CA ILE A 63 -6.34 9.19 -0.60
C ILE A 63 -5.66 7.87 -0.32
N PHE A 64 -4.44 7.69 -0.81
CA PHE A 64 -3.60 6.57 -0.43
C PHE A 64 -2.15 7.03 -0.26
N GLY A 65 -1.40 6.29 0.53
CA GLY A 65 0.00 6.64 0.76
C GLY A 65 0.85 5.46 1.13
N TRP A 66 2.13 5.59 0.80
CA TRP A 66 3.17 4.63 1.11
C TRP A 66 4.24 5.27 1.98
N GLN A 67 4.65 4.56 3.01
CA GLN A 67 5.86 4.84 3.79
C GLN A 67 6.90 3.80 3.43
N VAL A 68 8.01 4.22 2.87
CA VAL A 68 9.13 3.34 2.59
C VAL A 68 9.88 3.07 3.90
N GLU A 69 9.82 1.85 4.38
CA GLU A 69 10.65 1.43 5.53
C GLU A 69 12.09 1.17 5.09
N LYS A 70 12.23 0.49 3.94
CA LYS A 70 13.53 0.08 3.43
C LYS A 70 13.50 -0.09 1.92
N GLY A 71 14.56 0.39 1.26
CA GLY A 71 14.81 0.08 -0.13
C GLY A 71 15.11 1.29 -1.00
N SER A 72 15.22 1.03 -2.29
CA SER A 72 15.48 2.04 -3.32
C SER A 72 14.49 1.86 -4.47
N PHE A 73 14.30 2.93 -5.24
CA PHE A 73 13.53 2.91 -6.47
C PHE A 73 14.33 3.62 -7.57
N ASP A 74 14.48 3.00 -8.75
CA ASP A 74 15.36 3.47 -9.82
C ASP A 74 16.80 3.78 -9.33
N GLY A 75 17.31 2.98 -8.38
CA GLY A 75 18.63 3.17 -7.77
C GLY A 75 18.72 4.27 -6.71
N VAL A 76 17.65 5.02 -6.45
CA VAL A 76 17.58 6.09 -5.46
C VAL A 76 17.03 5.56 -4.14
N ARG A 77 17.79 5.74 -3.04
CA ARG A 77 17.41 5.29 -1.71
C ARG A 77 16.29 6.14 -1.14
N LEU A 78 15.22 5.48 -0.67
CA LEU A 78 14.00 6.13 -0.17
C LEU A 78 13.65 5.79 1.28
N ASP A 79 14.54 5.17 2.02
CA ASP A 79 14.32 4.76 3.42
C ASP A 79 13.75 5.91 4.27
N GLY A 80 12.67 5.66 4.99
CA GLY A 80 12.01 6.60 5.88
C GLY A 80 11.20 7.72 5.20
N LEU A 81 11.14 7.73 3.87
CA LEU A 81 10.39 8.71 3.10
C LEU A 81 8.98 8.20 2.79
N SER A 82 8.07 9.14 2.55
CA SER A 82 6.68 8.84 2.23
C SER A 82 6.20 9.61 1.00
N VAL A 83 5.17 9.06 0.35
CA VAL A 83 4.47 9.72 -0.75
C VAL A 83 2.98 9.43 -0.65
N VAL A 84 2.16 10.39 -1.08
CA VAL A 84 0.70 10.35 -1.02
C VAL A 84 0.14 10.60 -2.40
N GLY A 85 -0.84 9.81 -2.81
CA GLY A 85 -1.70 10.06 -3.95
C GLY A 85 -3.09 10.47 -3.49
N VAL A 86 -3.66 11.48 -4.13
CA VAL A 86 -5.02 11.96 -3.88
C VAL A 86 -5.79 11.87 -5.18
N LEU A 87 -6.98 11.29 -5.16
CA LEU A 87 -7.74 10.90 -6.34
C LEU A 87 -9.11 11.58 -6.37
N HIS A 88 -9.52 11.99 -7.57
CA HIS A 88 -10.88 12.31 -7.91
C HIS A 88 -11.25 11.57 -9.21
N ALA A 89 -12.06 10.56 -9.08
CA ALA A 89 -12.48 9.68 -10.15
C ALA A 89 -13.82 10.15 -10.79
N SER A 90 -14.22 9.57 -11.90
CA SER A 90 -15.50 9.82 -12.53
C SER A 90 -16.66 8.97 -11.96
N ALA A 91 -16.33 7.92 -11.20
CA ALA A 91 -17.27 7.02 -10.54
C ALA A 91 -16.59 6.35 -9.34
N THR A 92 -17.33 5.51 -8.62
CA THR A 92 -16.87 4.82 -7.41
C THR A 92 -15.56 4.06 -7.65
N LEU A 93 -14.56 4.38 -6.84
CA LEU A 93 -13.24 3.76 -6.90
C LEU A 93 -13.31 2.28 -6.51
N GLY A 94 -12.86 1.41 -7.41
CA GLY A 94 -12.82 -0.03 -7.20
C GLY A 94 -14.14 -0.76 -7.47
N ASP A 95 -15.16 -0.09 -7.97
CA ASP A 95 -16.40 -0.74 -8.43
C ASP A 95 -16.07 -1.63 -9.65
N PRO A 96 -16.33 -2.96 -9.58
CA PRO A 96 -16.05 -3.86 -10.70
C PRO A 96 -17.05 -3.72 -11.85
N THR A 97 -18.16 -3.04 -11.64
CA THR A 97 -19.25 -2.91 -12.63
C THR A 97 -19.21 -1.58 -13.38
N THR A 98 -18.51 -0.59 -12.85
CA THR A 98 -18.45 0.76 -13.42
C THR A 98 -17.01 1.23 -13.51
N SER A 99 -16.61 1.78 -14.67
CA SER A 99 -15.28 2.36 -14.81
C SER A 99 -15.14 3.63 -13.99
N SER A 100 -14.18 3.68 -13.09
CA SER A 100 -13.85 4.89 -12.34
C SER A 100 -13.06 5.94 -13.15
N TYR A 101 -12.65 5.59 -14.37
CA TYR A 101 -11.89 6.50 -15.24
C TYR A 101 -12.79 7.46 -16.04
N PRO A 102 -12.32 8.67 -16.36
CA PRO A 102 -10.98 9.21 -16.03
C PRO A 102 -10.82 9.54 -14.54
N VAL A 103 -9.59 9.43 -14.05
CA VAL A 103 -9.19 9.77 -12.68
C VAL A 103 -8.18 10.91 -12.74
N LYS A 104 -8.47 12.03 -12.08
CA LYS A 104 -7.49 13.09 -11.82
C LYS A 104 -6.81 12.85 -10.50
N SER A 105 -5.52 13.16 -10.44
CA SER A 105 -4.75 12.89 -9.23
C SER A 105 -3.79 14.01 -8.87
N VAL A 106 -3.49 14.11 -7.57
CA VAL A 106 -2.43 14.96 -7.01
C VAL A 106 -1.43 14.05 -6.30
N ILE A 107 -0.14 14.26 -6.52
CA ILE A 107 0.91 13.59 -5.76
C ILE A 107 1.48 14.56 -4.74
N ILE A 108 1.63 14.10 -3.48
CA ILE A 108 2.29 14.86 -2.42
C ILE A 108 3.53 14.08 -2.01
N VAL A 109 4.71 14.70 -2.15
CA VAL A 109 6.01 14.12 -1.80
C VAL A 109 6.54 14.70 -0.49
N ASP A 110 7.32 13.91 0.25
CA ASP A 110 7.88 14.33 1.54
C ASP A 110 8.91 15.46 1.35
N THR A 111 8.78 16.52 2.16
CA THR A 111 9.77 17.62 2.19
C THR A 111 11.14 17.21 2.74
N LYS A 112 11.22 16.11 3.50
CA LYS A 112 12.50 15.52 3.94
C LYS A 112 13.33 14.99 2.77
N ALA A 113 12.69 14.65 1.64
CA ALA A 113 13.33 14.16 0.44
C ALA A 113 14.09 15.27 -0.29
N ASN A 114 15.31 15.00 -0.75
CA ASN A 114 16.02 15.87 -1.69
C ASN A 114 15.36 15.82 -3.09
N LEU A 115 15.87 16.60 -4.03
CA LEU A 115 15.27 16.71 -5.37
C LEU A 115 15.21 15.35 -6.11
N GLU A 116 16.30 14.59 -6.09
CA GLU A 116 16.39 13.28 -6.72
C GLU A 116 15.41 12.29 -6.08
N GLN A 117 15.35 12.26 -4.76
CA GLN A 117 14.42 11.42 -4.00
C GLN A 117 12.95 11.80 -4.28
N ARG A 118 12.62 13.10 -4.42
CA ARG A 118 11.26 13.52 -4.77
C ARG A 118 10.85 13.04 -6.16
N LEU A 119 11.76 13.08 -7.13
CA LEU A 119 11.51 12.53 -8.46
C LEU A 119 11.32 11.01 -8.41
N ALA A 120 12.14 10.31 -7.65
CA ALA A 120 12.02 8.88 -7.46
C ALA A 120 10.70 8.51 -6.75
N LEU A 121 10.29 9.25 -5.71
CA LEU A 121 8.99 9.06 -5.03
C LEU A 121 7.80 9.27 -5.96
N GLN A 122 7.85 10.25 -6.87
CA GLN A 122 6.80 10.46 -7.87
C GLN A 122 6.70 9.27 -8.81
N LYS A 123 7.82 8.82 -9.37
CA LYS A 123 7.86 7.63 -10.24
C LYS A 123 7.40 6.36 -9.51
N PHE A 124 7.84 6.19 -8.27
CA PHE A 124 7.41 5.08 -7.41
C PHE A 124 5.89 5.11 -7.22
N ALA A 125 5.33 6.28 -6.85
CA ALA A 125 3.89 6.43 -6.67
C ALA A 125 3.11 6.08 -7.96
N VAL A 126 3.56 6.58 -9.12
CA VAL A 126 2.94 6.25 -10.42
C VAL A 126 3.06 4.76 -10.73
N LYS A 127 4.19 4.13 -10.43
CA LYS A 127 4.37 2.67 -10.60
C LYS A 127 3.39 1.89 -9.75
N MET A 128 3.26 2.24 -8.46
CA MET A 128 2.39 1.56 -7.49
C MET A 128 0.90 1.86 -7.72
N GLY A 129 0.56 3.11 -8.02
CA GLY A 129 -0.82 3.56 -8.24
C GLY A 129 -1.38 3.20 -9.62
N GLY A 130 -0.51 2.81 -10.55
CA GLY A 130 -0.90 2.41 -11.90
C GLY A 130 -1.79 3.46 -12.59
N GLY A 131 -2.86 3.00 -13.24
CA GLY A 131 -3.80 3.86 -13.97
C GLY A 131 -4.42 5.00 -13.15
N LEU A 132 -4.51 4.86 -11.82
CA LEU A 132 -5.05 5.88 -10.93
C LEU A 132 -4.17 7.15 -10.86
N LEU A 133 -2.90 7.04 -11.20
CA LEU A 133 -1.94 8.15 -11.22
C LEU A 133 -1.44 8.47 -12.64
N ASN A 134 -2.21 8.17 -13.68
CA ASN A 134 -1.86 8.52 -15.06
C ASN A 134 -2.12 10.00 -15.39
N ASP A 135 -3.13 10.63 -14.78
CA ASP A 135 -3.44 12.06 -14.96
C ASP A 135 -3.11 12.84 -13.67
N VAL A 136 -1.81 13.06 -13.46
CA VAL A 136 -1.31 13.83 -12.32
C VAL A 136 -1.38 15.32 -12.66
N VAL A 137 -2.41 15.99 -12.15
CA VAL A 137 -2.65 17.42 -12.42
C VAL A 137 -1.77 18.34 -11.56
N LYS A 138 -1.22 17.84 -10.45
CA LYS A 138 -0.37 18.62 -9.55
C LYS A 138 0.56 17.72 -8.73
N VAL A 139 1.76 18.24 -8.47
CA VAL A 139 2.70 17.67 -7.50
C VAL A 139 3.01 18.73 -6.45
N GLU A 140 2.85 18.36 -5.19
CA GLU A 140 3.11 19.22 -4.02
C GLU A 140 4.21 18.61 -3.16
N ALA A 141 4.93 19.43 -2.42
CA ALA A 141 5.87 18.98 -1.38
C ALA A 141 5.36 19.43 -0.02
N GLN A 142 5.15 18.49 0.89
CA GLN A 142 4.68 18.73 2.25
C GLN A 142 5.46 17.89 3.25
N PRO A 143 5.58 18.30 4.52
CA PRO A 143 6.03 17.38 5.56
C PRO A 143 5.01 16.24 5.68
N ILE A 144 5.48 15.00 5.48
CA ILE A 144 4.63 13.82 5.63
C ILE A 144 5.00 13.10 6.93
N ALA A 145 3.98 12.80 7.74
CA ALA A 145 4.09 11.89 8.88
C ALA A 145 3.19 10.67 8.64
N PHE A 146 3.77 9.48 8.79
CA PHE A 146 3.05 8.21 8.76
C PHE A 146 3.32 7.51 10.08
N GLU A 147 2.30 7.37 10.89
CA GLU A 147 2.37 6.84 12.25
C GLU A 147 1.54 5.57 12.34
N VAL A 148 2.08 4.54 12.95
CA VAL A 148 1.40 3.27 13.19
C VAL A 148 1.53 2.94 14.66
N GLU A 149 0.42 2.63 15.32
CA GLU A 149 0.41 2.29 16.73
C GLU A 149 1.28 1.06 17.01
N GLY A 150 2.21 1.22 17.95
CA GLY A 150 3.16 0.17 18.31
C GLY A 150 4.10 -0.26 17.17
N ASN A 151 4.25 0.54 16.11
CA ASN A 151 4.98 0.16 14.88
C ASN A 151 4.48 -1.17 14.28
N ASN A 152 3.21 -1.49 14.47
CA ASN A 152 2.60 -2.72 13.99
C ASN A 152 1.36 -2.42 13.16
N ILE A 153 1.48 -2.50 11.83
CA ILE A 153 0.38 -2.21 10.89
C ILE A 153 -0.86 -3.12 11.13
N HIS A 154 -0.67 -4.29 11.74
CA HIS A 154 -1.77 -5.19 12.10
C HIS A 154 -2.70 -4.62 13.18
N SER A 155 -2.27 -3.60 13.93
CA SER A 155 -3.17 -2.87 14.83
C SER A 155 -4.31 -2.20 14.08
N ARG A 156 -4.10 -1.86 12.79
CA ARG A 156 -4.96 -1.05 11.92
C ARG A 156 -5.21 0.37 12.45
N ASN A 157 -4.51 0.74 13.52
CA ASN A 157 -4.47 2.09 14.05
C ASN A 157 -3.30 2.82 13.40
N ALA A 158 -3.59 3.54 12.33
CA ALA A 158 -2.59 4.25 11.56
C ALA A 158 -3.04 5.68 11.26
N ARG A 159 -2.09 6.56 11.06
CA ARG A 159 -2.31 7.95 10.70
C ARG A 159 -1.32 8.37 9.63
N LEU A 160 -1.82 8.96 8.56
CA LEU A 160 -1.06 9.64 7.54
C LEU A 160 -1.46 11.11 7.54
N THR A 161 -0.47 12.02 7.59
CA THR A 161 -0.69 13.45 7.38
C THR A 161 0.31 13.97 6.36
N ALA A 162 -0.15 14.80 5.43
CA ALA A 162 0.69 15.50 4.45
C ALA A 162 0.45 17.02 4.62
N GLY A 163 1.20 17.61 5.55
CA GLY A 163 1.00 18.99 5.99
C GLY A 163 -0.44 19.23 6.43
N THR A 164 -1.04 20.30 5.90
CA THR A 164 -2.48 20.62 6.07
C THR A 164 -3.33 20.18 4.89
N LEU A 165 -2.72 19.56 3.85
CA LEU A 165 -3.40 19.28 2.59
C LEU A 165 -4.18 17.96 2.63
N ALA A 166 -3.62 16.92 3.23
CA ALA A 166 -4.26 15.60 3.27
C ALA A 166 -4.05 14.90 4.61
N SER A 167 -5.07 14.15 5.04
CA SER A 167 -4.98 13.33 6.25
C SER A 167 -5.87 12.10 6.15
N ILE A 168 -5.32 10.97 6.58
CA ILE A 168 -6.05 9.73 6.86
C ILE A 168 -5.80 9.37 8.32
N LYS A 169 -6.85 8.91 9.02
CA LYS A 169 -6.72 8.25 10.31
C LYS A 169 -7.63 7.04 10.34
N THR A 170 -7.08 5.91 10.76
CA THR A 170 -7.79 4.63 10.83
C THR A 170 -7.75 4.02 12.22
N ARG A 171 -8.66 3.10 12.47
CA ARG A 171 -8.65 2.16 13.58
C ARG A 171 -9.11 0.77 13.11
N ALA A 172 -8.92 -0.22 13.95
CA ALA A 172 -9.50 -1.55 13.69
C ALA A 172 -11.02 -1.48 13.61
N LEU A 173 -11.61 -2.33 12.75
CA LEU A 173 -13.05 -2.58 12.73
C LEU A 173 -13.46 -3.32 14.01
N THR A 174 -14.63 -2.98 14.52
CA THR A 174 -15.27 -3.63 15.66
C THR A 174 -16.63 -4.18 15.27
N ALA A 175 -17.21 -5.01 16.11
CA ALA A 175 -18.58 -5.51 15.90
C ALA A 175 -19.63 -4.38 15.82
N GLY A 176 -19.37 -3.24 16.50
CA GLY A 176 -20.26 -2.08 16.46
C GLY A 176 -20.22 -1.29 15.15
N ASP A 177 -19.28 -1.61 14.24
CA ASP A 177 -19.19 -0.97 12.92
C ASP A 177 -20.02 -1.70 11.86
N GLN A 178 -20.58 -2.85 12.19
CA GLN A 178 -21.48 -3.61 11.32
C GLN A 178 -22.86 -2.96 11.29
N ILE A 179 -23.51 -3.00 10.12
CA ILE A 179 -24.85 -2.47 9.90
C ILE A 179 -25.82 -3.60 9.55
N CYS A 180 -25.42 -4.48 8.63
CA CYS A 180 -26.24 -5.60 8.15
C CYS A 180 -25.89 -6.93 8.80
N HIS A 181 -24.75 -7.03 9.48
CA HIS A 181 -24.17 -8.25 10.04
C HIS A 181 -23.82 -9.33 9.01
N ASN A 182 -23.66 -8.94 7.74
CA ASN A 182 -23.16 -9.75 6.64
C ASN A 182 -22.10 -9.00 5.83
N GLU A 183 -21.42 -8.05 6.48
CA GLU A 183 -20.36 -7.27 5.89
C GLU A 183 -19.18 -8.17 5.50
N GLN A 184 -18.60 -7.82 4.35
CA GLN A 184 -17.37 -8.41 3.82
C GLN A 184 -16.53 -7.34 3.14
N THR A 185 -15.31 -7.66 2.75
CA THR A 185 -14.53 -6.81 1.88
C THR A 185 -15.17 -6.82 0.49
N TRP A 186 -15.84 -5.73 0.13
CA TRP A 186 -16.60 -5.61 -1.12
C TRP A 186 -15.74 -5.10 -2.27
N TYR A 187 -14.95 -4.06 -2.01
CA TYR A 187 -14.02 -3.51 -2.99
C TYR A 187 -12.58 -3.87 -2.63
N PRO A 188 -11.72 -4.21 -3.61
CA PRO A 188 -10.32 -4.48 -3.35
C PRO A 188 -9.58 -3.20 -2.97
N PRO A 189 -8.35 -3.29 -2.41
CA PRO A 189 -7.45 -2.15 -2.28
C PRO A 189 -7.24 -1.42 -3.61
N LEU A 190 -6.93 -0.13 -3.56
CA LEU A 190 -6.69 0.71 -4.75
C LEU A 190 -5.42 0.33 -5.49
N THR A 191 -4.47 -0.29 -4.81
CA THR A 191 -3.19 -0.74 -5.36
C THR A 191 -2.85 -2.14 -4.87
N GLU A 192 -1.85 -2.76 -5.49
CA GLU A 192 -1.32 -4.03 -4.98
C GLU A 192 -0.72 -3.84 -3.59
N VAL A 193 -1.14 -4.68 -2.66
CA VAL A 193 -0.75 -4.66 -1.25
C VAL A 193 -0.55 -6.10 -0.80
N ASP A 194 0.60 -6.41 -0.20
CA ASP A 194 0.93 -7.79 0.21
C ASP A 194 0.00 -8.33 1.30
N HIS A 195 -0.42 -7.48 2.21
CA HIS A 195 -1.27 -7.86 3.32
C HIS A 195 -2.27 -6.75 3.62
N ALA A 196 -3.34 -6.72 2.83
CA ALA A 196 -4.38 -5.72 2.95
C ALA A 196 -5.40 -6.09 4.02
N MET A 197 -5.62 -5.19 4.97
CA MET A 197 -6.60 -5.35 6.04
C MET A 197 -7.61 -4.19 5.99
N PRO A 198 -8.92 -4.47 5.92
CA PRO A 198 -9.92 -3.43 6.01
C PRO A 198 -9.87 -2.76 7.39
N ALA A 199 -10.09 -1.44 7.40
CA ALA A 199 -10.04 -0.61 8.59
C ALA A 199 -11.18 0.43 8.60
N TYR A 200 -11.50 0.92 9.78
CA TYR A 200 -12.46 2.00 9.94
C TYR A 200 -11.77 3.35 9.72
N THR A 201 -12.37 4.19 8.90
CA THR A 201 -11.90 5.55 8.60
C THR A 201 -12.39 6.52 9.65
N GLU A 202 -11.53 7.00 10.51
CA GLU A 202 -11.84 8.10 11.45
C GLU A 202 -11.69 9.48 10.80
N THR A 203 -10.76 9.59 9.82
CA THR A 203 -10.52 10.81 9.05
C THR A 203 -10.12 10.45 7.63
N ASN A 204 -10.71 11.13 6.65
CA ASN A 204 -10.32 11.16 5.24
C ASN A 204 -10.52 12.59 4.75
N MET A 205 -9.45 13.38 4.69
CA MET A 205 -9.52 14.80 4.45
C MET A 205 -8.54 15.22 3.35
N PHE A 206 -9.01 16.05 2.43
CA PHE A 206 -8.19 16.75 1.45
C PHE A 206 -8.64 18.20 1.31
N HIS A 207 -7.69 19.13 1.48
CA HIS A 207 -7.89 20.58 1.36
C HIS A 207 -6.93 21.20 0.34
N GLY A 208 -6.30 20.38 -0.51
CA GLY A 208 -5.39 20.85 -1.56
C GLY A 208 -6.11 21.40 -2.80
N GLN A 209 -5.31 21.75 -3.78
CA GLN A 209 -5.78 22.25 -5.09
C GLN A 209 -5.53 21.21 -6.19
N GLY A 210 -6.15 21.43 -7.36
CA GLY A 210 -5.93 20.62 -8.57
C GLY A 210 -7.08 19.70 -8.92
N LEU A 211 -7.83 19.21 -7.93
CA LEU A 211 -8.95 18.28 -8.16
C LEU A 211 -10.32 18.96 -8.29
N ASN A 212 -10.38 20.30 -8.19
CA ASN A 212 -11.61 21.10 -8.18
C ASN A 212 -12.61 20.69 -7.08
N THR A 213 -12.14 19.98 -6.06
CA THR A 213 -12.92 19.56 -4.91
C THR A 213 -12.03 19.45 -3.68
N THR A 214 -12.63 19.62 -2.51
CA THR A 214 -12.04 19.36 -1.19
C THR A 214 -13.04 18.58 -0.39
N TRP A 215 -12.56 17.80 0.58
CA TRP A 215 -13.44 17.01 1.42
C TRP A 215 -12.91 16.82 2.83
N ASN A 216 -13.82 16.48 3.70
CA ASN A 216 -13.54 16.03 5.06
C ASN A 216 -14.60 15.01 5.44
N TYR A 217 -14.29 13.74 5.20
CA TYR A 217 -15.16 12.62 5.53
C TYR A 217 -14.62 11.86 6.74
N SER A 218 -15.51 11.35 7.55
CA SER A 218 -15.20 10.55 8.73
C SER A 218 -16.26 9.47 8.92
N GLN A 219 -16.01 8.55 9.84
CA GLN A 219 -16.99 7.54 10.26
C GLN A 219 -17.43 6.62 9.11
N LYS A 220 -16.46 6.13 8.35
CA LYS A 220 -16.66 5.23 7.19
C LYS A 220 -15.89 3.92 7.37
N ARG A 221 -16.36 2.85 6.75
CA ARG A 221 -15.64 1.56 6.64
C ARG A 221 -14.87 1.52 5.32
N GLY A 222 -14.24 2.64 4.97
CA GLY A 222 -13.72 2.95 3.64
C GLY A 222 -12.19 2.91 3.53
N SER A 223 -11.50 2.25 4.47
CA SER A 223 -10.03 2.22 4.51
C SER A 223 -9.45 0.82 4.41
N PHE A 224 -8.22 0.76 3.89
CA PHE A 224 -7.30 -0.35 4.09
C PHE A 224 -6.00 0.14 4.70
N VAL A 225 -5.37 -0.75 5.44
CA VAL A 225 -3.96 -0.66 5.83
C VAL A 225 -3.27 -1.97 5.44
N GLY A 226 -1.97 -1.92 5.21
CA GLY A 226 -1.22 -3.11 4.84
C GLY A 226 0.26 -2.84 4.65
N THR A 227 0.95 -3.82 4.08
CA THR A 227 2.35 -3.71 3.67
C THR A 227 2.46 -3.81 2.16
N PHE A 228 3.52 -3.28 1.61
CA PHE A 228 3.86 -3.46 0.20
C PHE A 228 5.29 -3.93 0.04
N HIS A 229 5.54 -4.63 -1.04
CA HIS A 229 6.85 -5.02 -1.49
C HIS A 229 6.89 -4.95 -3.03
N LEU A 230 7.95 -4.39 -3.57
CA LEU A 230 8.18 -4.30 -5.00
C LEU A 230 9.63 -4.67 -5.30
N ASP A 231 9.82 -5.71 -6.11
CA ASP A 231 11.10 -6.06 -6.73
C ASP A 231 11.26 -5.32 -8.06
N GLN A 232 12.51 -4.88 -8.38
CA GLN A 232 12.84 -4.11 -9.59
C GLN A 232 13.85 -4.87 -10.46
#